data_8b95f1d788ed788282cf9ce2a1b48cc5
#
_entry.id   8b95f1d788ed788282cf9ce2a1b48cc5
#
_cell.length_a   1.000
_cell.length_b   1.000
_cell.length_c   1.000
_cell.angle_alpha   90.00
_cell.angle_beta   90.00
_cell.angle_gamma   90.00
#
_symmetry.space_group_name_H-M   'P 1'
#
loop_
_entity.id
_entity.type
_entity.pdbx_description
1 polymer ?
#
loop_
_entity_poly.entity_id
_entity_poly.type
_entity_poly.pdbx_seq_one_letter_code
_entity_poly.pdbx_strand_id
1 'polypeptide(L)'
;MGYLLPADYEAYGLAAETADELVTVASALMEAHCRRPTLLAAEYTERIRLTAGSQTGRLSYGPLFDGALISARVRYAKGRRGEYADLSLNQEMGLQIATAFGLPGSWSNLDVTTIDVYTNARELTFPANFLGLGYNEAEVTYTAGIVTVTAQLKVACAQIVKNAQATPALNVSMSKLDTMQMEYFAGTLIDDGVRSLLKPYLAEKAG
;
A
#
# COMPACT_ATOMS: atom_id res chain seq x y z
N MET A 1 4.53 -10.05 14.58
CA MET A 1 3.98 -9.38 15.78
C MET A 1 2.51 -9.16 15.50
N GLY A 2 1.61 -9.62 16.41
CA GLY A 2 0.15 -9.54 16.16
C GLY A 2 -0.37 -8.11 16.32
N TYR A 3 -1.44 -7.79 15.58
CA TYR A 3 -2.14 -6.48 15.70
C TYR A 3 -3.03 -6.40 16.93
N LEU A 4 -3.21 -7.50 17.67
CA LEU A 4 -3.94 -7.56 18.92
C LEU A 4 -3.01 -8.12 20.01
N LEU A 5 -2.96 -7.49 21.16
CA LEU A 5 -2.16 -7.94 22.30
C LEU A 5 -3.00 -8.80 23.25
N PRO A 6 -2.40 -9.74 23.99
CA PRO A 6 -3.14 -10.57 24.96
C PRO A 6 -3.99 -9.77 25.94
N ALA A 7 -3.50 -8.61 26.36
CA ALA A 7 -4.24 -7.70 27.26
C ALA A 7 -5.54 -7.13 26.63
N ASP A 8 -5.66 -7.15 25.33
CA ASP A 8 -6.82 -6.64 24.61
C ASP A 8 -7.87 -7.74 24.29
N TYR A 9 -7.55 -9.03 24.47
CA TYR A 9 -8.39 -10.14 23.99
C TYR A 9 -9.83 -10.05 24.50
N GLU A 10 -10.03 -9.92 25.78
CA GLU A 10 -11.36 -9.84 26.40
C GLU A 10 -12.13 -8.61 25.93
N ALA A 11 -11.45 -7.46 25.78
CA ALA A 11 -12.07 -6.22 25.33
C ALA A 11 -12.63 -6.34 23.91
N TYR A 12 -12.04 -7.22 23.07
CA TYR A 12 -12.50 -7.49 21.71
C TYR A 12 -13.30 -8.81 21.58
N GLY A 13 -13.66 -9.40 22.74
CA GLY A 13 -14.53 -10.57 22.83
C GLY A 13 -13.86 -11.87 22.40
N LEU A 14 -12.56 -12.01 22.63
CA LEU A 14 -11.81 -13.24 22.58
C LEU A 14 -11.63 -13.80 24.00
N ALA A 15 -11.47 -15.10 24.14
CA ALA A 15 -11.13 -15.70 25.41
C ALA A 15 -9.70 -15.33 25.83
N ALA A 16 -9.45 -15.19 27.14
CA ALA A 16 -8.11 -14.85 27.65
C ALA A 16 -7.06 -15.87 27.26
N GLU A 17 -7.44 -17.17 27.13
CA GLU A 17 -6.60 -18.29 26.71
C GLU A 17 -6.47 -18.43 25.19
N THR A 18 -6.91 -17.46 24.39
CA THR A 18 -6.76 -17.50 22.94
C THR A 18 -5.29 -17.61 22.56
N ALA A 19 -4.94 -18.61 21.76
CA ALA A 19 -3.57 -18.83 21.34
C ALA A 19 -3.03 -17.66 20.50
N ASP A 20 -1.85 -17.15 20.84
CA ASP A 20 -1.18 -16.03 20.16
C ASP A 20 -0.87 -16.35 18.69
N GLU A 21 -0.72 -17.62 18.36
CA GLU A 21 -0.53 -18.09 16.99
C GLU A 21 -1.72 -17.76 16.09
N LEU A 22 -2.94 -17.86 16.60
CA LEU A 22 -4.16 -17.49 15.84
C LEU A 22 -4.17 -16.00 15.52
N VAL A 23 -3.76 -15.17 16.46
CA VAL A 23 -3.65 -13.72 16.27
C VAL A 23 -2.53 -13.38 15.28
N THR A 24 -1.44 -14.12 15.32
CA THR A 24 -0.34 -13.97 14.36
C THR A 24 -0.78 -14.34 12.95
N VAL A 25 -1.50 -15.45 12.78
CA VAL A 25 -2.07 -15.87 11.50
C VAL A 25 -3.10 -14.86 11.00
N ALA A 26 -4.00 -14.37 11.87
CA ALA A 26 -4.97 -13.35 11.51
C ALA A 26 -4.29 -12.06 11.02
N SER A 27 -3.22 -11.65 11.70
CA SER A 27 -2.42 -10.48 11.30
C SER A 27 -1.78 -10.68 9.93
N ALA A 28 -1.19 -11.84 9.67
CA ALA A 28 -0.61 -12.16 8.37
C ALA A 28 -1.67 -12.18 7.24
N LEU A 29 -2.88 -12.68 7.53
CA LEU A 29 -3.98 -12.64 6.58
C LEU A 29 -4.42 -11.21 6.25
N MET A 30 -4.45 -10.32 7.25
CA MET A 30 -4.73 -8.89 7.04
C MET A 30 -3.67 -8.24 6.14
N GLU A 31 -2.40 -8.49 6.39
CA GLU A 31 -1.27 -7.99 5.60
C GLU A 31 -1.34 -8.48 4.15
N ALA A 32 -1.58 -9.78 3.97
CA ALA A 32 -1.73 -10.39 2.65
C ALA A 32 -2.94 -9.80 1.89
N HIS A 33 -4.08 -9.62 2.57
CA HIS A 33 -5.26 -8.99 1.99
C HIS A 33 -4.96 -7.55 1.56
N CYS A 34 -4.26 -6.79 2.40
CA CYS A 34 -3.87 -5.42 2.11
C CYS A 34 -2.70 -5.31 1.13
N ARG A 35 -2.12 -6.43 0.67
CA ARG A 35 -0.99 -6.51 -0.26
C ARG A 35 0.23 -5.73 0.19
N ARG A 36 0.54 -5.80 1.46
CA ARG A 36 1.68 -5.09 2.04
C ARG A 36 2.33 -5.91 3.17
N PRO A 37 3.64 -5.75 3.37
CA PRO A 37 4.38 -6.57 4.36
C PRO A 37 4.01 -6.24 5.81
N THR A 38 3.53 -5.03 6.06
CA THR A 38 3.02 -4.60 7.37
C THR A 38 2.03 -3.45 7.20
N LEU A 39 1.07 -3.33 8.12
CA LEU A 39 0.16 -2.19 8.21
C LEU A 39 0.73 -1.07 9.07
N LEU A 40 1.72 -1.39 9.92
CA LEU A 40 2.43 -0.39 10.70
C LEU A 40 3.31 0.48 9.82
N ALA A 41 3.69 1.64 10.37
CA ALA A 41 4.59 2.57 9.69
C ALA A 41 5.92 1.87 9.36
N ALA A 42 6.24 1.84 8.08
CA ALA A 42 7.46 1.26 7.55
C ALA A 42 7.96 2.09 6.37
N GLU A 43 9.26 1.98 6.11
CA GLU A 43 9.91 2.64 4.99
C GLU A 43 9.72 1.84 3.71
N TYR A 44 9.37 2.54 2.64
CA TYR A 44 9.18 1.99 1.30
C TYR A 44 9.98 2.78 0.30
N THR A 45 10.57 2.09 -0.67
CA THR A 45 11.20 2.72 -1.84
C THR A 45 10.47 2.26 -3.09
N GLU A 46 9.91 3.20 -3.83
CA GLU A 46 9.17 2.93 -5.05
C GLU A 46 9.70 3.74 -6.23
N ARG A 47 9.64 3.10 -7.38
CA ARG A 47 9.93 3.75 -8.65
C ARG A 47 8.62 3.96 -9.40
N ILE A 48 8.30 5.21 -9.63
CA ILE A 48 7.07 5.65 -10.27
C ILE A 48 7.36 6.36 -11.59
N ARG A 49 6.47 6.19 -12.56
CA ARG A 49 6.49 6.97 -13.79
C ARG A 49 5.62 8.18 -13.60
N LEU A 50 6.14 9.31 -14.03
CA LEU A 50 5.42 10.57 -13.95
C LEU A 50 4.57 10.76 -15.20
N THR A 51 3.35 11.23 -15.01
CA THR A 51 2.46 11.55 -16.11
C THR A 51 3.00 12.76 -16.87
N ALA A 52 3.09 12.64 -18.18
CA ALA A 52 3.54 13.72 -19.03
C ALA A 52 2.67 14.98 -18.82
N GLY A 53 3.33 16.11 -18.59
CA GLY A 53 2.68 17.41 -18.40
C GLY A 53 2.25 17.72 -16.96
N SER A 54 1.72 16.78 -16.18
CA SER A 54 1.27 17.04 -14.80
C SER A 54 2.37 16.86 -13.76
N GLN A 55 3.44 16.14 -14.09
CA GLN A 55 4.53 15.79 -13.17
C GLN A 55 4.06 15.12 -11.89
N THR A 56 2.92 14.43 -11.95
CA THR A 56 2.32 13.73 -10.82
C THR A 56 2.64 12.26 -10.83
N GLY A 57 2.76 11.70 -9.64
CA GLY A 57 2.91 10.27 -9.43
C GLY A 57 2.17 9.83 -8.18
N ARG A 58 1.64 8.61 -8.16
CA ARG A 58 0.89 8.08 -7.03
C ARG A 58 1.66 6.96 -6.34
N LEU A 59 1.70 7.00 -5.01
CA LEU A 59 2.35 6.01 -4.18
C LEU A 59 1.42 4.82 -3.89
N SER A 60 1.99 3.62 -3.84
CA SER A 60 1.24 2.38 -3.60
C SER A 60 0.77 2.26 -2.16
N TYR A 61 1.55 2.72 -1.20
CA TYR A 61 1.29 2.52 0.23
C TYR A 61 0.82 3.80 0.91
N GLY A 62 -0.15 3.65 1.79
CA GLY A 62 -0.72 4.70 2.64
C GLY A 62 -1.21 4.10 3.96
N PRO A 63 -1.69 4.94 4.89
CA PRO A 63 -1.74 6.40 4.83
C PRO A 63 -0.36 7.05 4.87
N LEU A 64 -0.26 8.23 4.28
CA LEU A 64 0.90 9.12 4.42
C LEU A 64 0.63 10.12 5.54
N PHE A 65 1.68 10.64 6.14
CA PHE A 65 1.64 11.73 7.11
C PHE A 65 2.57 12.85 6.68
N ASP A 66 2.44 14.01 7.30
CA ASP A 66 3.29 15.16 6.99
C ASP A 66 4.76 14.82 7.27
N GLY A 67 5.64 15.13 6.32
CA GLY A 67 7.05 14.76 6.41
C GLY A 67 7.34 13.27 6.13
N ALA A 68 6.41 12.56 5.48
CA ALA A 68 6.61 11.15 5.14
C ALA A 68 7.76 10.90 4.15
N LEU A 69 8.11 11.88 3.31
CA LEU A 69 9.19 11.73 2.34
C LEU A 69 10.56 11.78 3.01
N ILE A 70 11.39 10.79 2.72
CA ILE A 70 12.76 10.67 3.22
C ILE A 70 13.75 11.13 2.16
N SER A 71 13.60 10.63 0.94
CA SER A 71 14.44 11.01 -0.19
C SER A 71 13.70 10.85 -1.51
N ALA A 72 14.11 11.64 -2.49
CA ALA A 72 13.61 11.53 -3.86
C ALA A 72 14.75 11.73 -4.85
N ARG A 73 14.72 10.96 -5.92
CA ARG A 73 15.58 11.15 -7.08
C ARG A 73 14.77 10.96 -8.35
N VAL A 74 15.11 11.72 -9.34
CA VAL A 74 14.40 11.79 -10.62
C VAL A 74 15.32 11.59 -11.80
N ARG A 75 14.79 11.18 -12.92
CA ARG A 75 15.55 11.06 -14.16
C ARG A 75 14.69 11.20 -15.39
N TYR A 76 15.37 11.34 -16.53
CA TYR A 76 14.80 11.16 -17.85
C TYR A 76 15.11 9.71 -18.30
N ALA A 77 14.16 8.80 -18.13
CA ALA A 77 14.30 7.44 -18.60
C ALA A 77 14.03 7.37 -20.11
N LYS A 78 14.64 6.41 -20.81
CA LYS A 78 14.23 6.08 -22.17
C LYS A 78 12.78 5.60 -22.16
N GLY A 79 11.93 6.23 -22.95
CA GLY A 79 10.56 5.78 -23.14
C GLY A 79 10.49 4.37 -23.71
N ARG A 80 9.41 3.65 -23.41
CA ARG A 80 9.10 2.40 -24.11
C ARG A 80 8.70 2.72 -25.57
N ARG A 81 8.92 1.74 -26.47
CA ARG A 81 8.50 1.84 -27.86
C ARG A 81 7.00 2.20 -27.93
N GLY A 82 6.67 3.38 -28.47
CA GLY A 82 5.31 3.92 -28.56
C GLY A 82 5.01 5.09 -27.61
N GLU A 83 5.75 5.27 -26.53
CA GLU A 83 5.56 6.41 -25.58
C GLU A 83 5.93 7.78 -26.19
N TYR A 84 6.68 7.78 -27.30
CA TYR A 84 7.10 9.02 -27.99
C TYR A 84 6.10 9.51 -29.03
N ALA A 85 5.08 8.73 -29.36
CA ALA A 85 4.10 9.10 -30.41
C ALA A 85 3.21 10.29 -30.01
N ASP A 86 3.07 10.53 -28.69
CA ASP A 86 2.19 11.56 -28.13
C ASP A 86 2.92 12.72 -27.43
N LEU A 87 4.25 12.79 -27.58
CA LEU A 87 5.03 13.90 -27.02
C LEU A 87 4.75 15.18 -27.80
N SER A 88 4.48 16.28 -27.08
CA SER A 88 4.48 17.60 -27.69
C SER A 88 5.87 17.95 -28.21
N LEU A 89 5.95 18.77 -29.26
CA LEU A 89 7.21 19.23 -29.85
C LEU A 89 8.23 19.74 -28.79
N ASN A 90 7.74 20.40 -27.76
CA ASN A 90 8.58 20.91 -26.67
C ASN A 90 9.16 19.77 -25.79
N GLN A 91 8.40 18.71 -25.56
CA GLN A 91 8.85 17.54 -24.81
C GLN A 91 9.88 16.74 -25.61
N GLU A 92 9.68 16.63 -26.93
CA GLU A 92 10.61 15.97 -27.82
C GLU A 92 11.95 16.73 -27.94
N MET A 93 11.89 18.05 -28.07
CA MET A 93 13.08 18.91 -28.02
C MET A 93 13.78 18.81 -26.66
N GLY A 94 13.04 18.81 -25.56
CA GLY A 94 13.58 18.65 -24.22
C GLY A 94 14.31 17.33 -24.05
N LEU A 95 13.76 16.26 -24.54
CA LEU A 95 14.38 14.92 -24.52
C LEU A 95 15.65 14.89 -25.38
N GLN A 96 15.63 15.53 -26.55
CA GLN A 96 16.81 15.62 -27.43
C GLN A 96 17.93 16.44 -26.79
N ILE A 97 17.60 17.56 -26.15
CA ILE A 97 18.56 18.36 -25.38
C ILE A 97 19.14 17.56 -24.23
N ALA A 98 18.27 16.91 -23.43
CA ALA A 98 18.70 16.05 -22.33
C ALA A 98 19.61 14.91 -22.82
N THR A 99 19.31 14.32 -23.99
CA THR A 99 20.12 13.28 -24.62
C THR A 99 21.47 13.81 -25.06
N ALA A 100 21.53 15.01 -25.66
CA ALA A 100 22.77 15.66 -26.09
C ALA A 100 23.72 15.96 -24.91
N PHE A 101 23.18 16.24 -23.73
CA PHE A 101 23.98 16.46 -22.52
C PHE A 101 24.24 15.19 -21.69
N GLY A 102 23.92 14.01 -22.21
CA GLY A 102 24.15 12.73 -21.51
C GLY A 102 23.28 12.51 -20.28
N LEU A 103 22.18 13.27 -20.13
CA LEU A 103 21.27 13.21 -19.00
C LEU A 103 20.31 12.00 -18.99
N PRO A 104 19.94 11.36 -20.12
CA PRO A 104 19.09 10.16 -20.08
C PRO A 104 19.74 9.02 -19.29
N GLY A 105 19.05 8.55 -18.28
CA GLY A 105 19.46 7.44 -17.43
C GLY A 105 20.19 7.82 -16.16
N SER A 106 20.71 9.02 -16.04
CA SER A 106 21.32 9.51 -14.81
C SER A 106 20.25 9.94 -13.79
N TRP A 107 20.40 9.49 -12.55
CA TRP A 107 19.57 9.92 -11.44
C TRP A 107 20.08 11.25 -10.89
N SER A 108 19.17 12.21 -10.69
CA SER A 108 19.43 13.46 -10.01
C SER A 108 18.66 13.49 -8.69
N ASN A 109 19.33 13.77 -7.60
CA ASN A 109 18.68 13.94 -6.31
C ASN A 109 17.82 15.20 -6.32
N LEU A 110 16.64 15.09 -5.73
CA LEU A 110 15.70 16.20 -5.59
C LEU A 110 15.52 16.52 -4.11
N ASP A 111 15.40 17.79 -3.80
CA ASP A 111 15.06 18.23 -2.44
C ASP A 111 13.58 17.87 -2.19
N VAL A 112 13.34 17.05 -1.18
CA VAL A 112 12.00 16.59 -0.81
C VAL A 112 11.06 17.74 -0.43
N THR A 113 11.60 18.86 0.03
CA THR A 113 10.81 20.06 0.37
C THR A 113 10.20 20.76 -0.84
N THR A 114 10.68 20.45 -2.04
CA THR A 114 10.15 20.99 -3.31
C THR A 114 9.05 20.13 -3.92
N ILE A 115 8.74 19.01 -3.30
CA ILE A 115 7.72 18.05 -3.76
C ILE A 115 6.44 18.32 -2.99
N ASP A 116 5.35 18.60 -3.70
CA ASP A 116 4.04 18.72 -3.08
C ASP A 116 3.47 17.32 -2.79
N VAL A 117 3.04 17.12 -1.53
CA VAL A 117 2.52 15.84 -1.05
C VAL A 117 1.05 15.98 -0.73
N TYR A 118 0.22 15.26 -1.46
CA TYR A 118 -1.22 15.15 -1.18
C TYR A 118 -1.49 13.87 -0.40
N THR A 119 -1.40 13.95 0.92
CA THR A 119 -1.46 12.79 1.83
C THR A 119 -2.71 11.95 1.66
N ASN A 120 -3.88 12.57 1.46
CA ASN A 120 -5.16 11.89 1.29
C ASN A 120 -5.25 11.10 -0.03
N ALA A 121 -4.68 11.65 -1.11
CA ALA A 121 -4.68 11.02 -2.43
C ALA A 121 -3.46 10.12 -2.64
N ARG A 122 -2.47 10.16 -1.74
CA ARG A 122 -1.15 9.52 -1.91
C ARG A 122 -0.46 9.96 -3.20
N GLU A 123 -0.68 11.19 -3.59
CA GLU A 123 -0.17 11.76 -4.83
C GLU A 123 0.97 12.73 -4.54
N LEU A 124 1.98 12.68 -5.37
CA LEU A 124 3.13 13.56 -5.32
C LEU A 124 3.18 14.40 -6.60
N THR A 125 3.44 15.68 -6.48
CA THR A 125 3.72 16.56 -7.62
C THR A 125 5.17 17.00 -7.58
N PHE A 126 5.90 16.70 -8.64
CA PHE A 126 7.32 16.98 -8.76
C PHE A 126 7.55 18.30 -9.50
N PRO A 127 8.53 19.10 -9.09
CA PRO A 127 8.90 20.31 -9.81
C PRO A 127 9.51 19.95 -11.18
N ALA A 128 9.42 20.87 -12.12
CA ALA A 128 10.22 20.79 -13.33
C ALA A 128 11.71 21.10 -13.02
N ASN A 129 12.60 20.73 -13.94
CA ASN A 129 14.00 21.13 -13.82
C ASN A 129 14.18 22.65 -14.07
N PHE A 130 15.40 23.15 -13.94
CA PHE A 130 15.75 24.56 -14.14
C PHE A 130 15.47 25.09 -15.57
N LEU A 131 15.30 24.18 -16.55
CA LEU A 131 14.92 24.51 -17.93
C LEU A 131 13.40 24.46 -18.16
N GLY A 132 12.61 24.20 -17.11
CA GLY A 132 11.17 24.01 -17.22
C GLY A 132 10.75 22.66 -17.80
N LEU A 133 11.68 21.70 -17.93
CA LEU A 133 11.40 20.37 -18.45
C LEU A 133 10.97 19.44 -17.32
N GLY A 134 9.90 18.68 -17.55
CA GLY A 134 9.42 17.69 -16.62
C GLY A 134 10.21 16.39 -16.68
N TYR A 135 10.41 15.78 -15.54
CA TYR A 135 10.97 14.43 -15.44
C TYR A 135 9.91 13.39 -15.84
N ASN A 136 10.35 12.18 -16.21
CA ASN A 136 9.42 11.10 -16.58
C ASN A 136 9.49 9.90 -15.63
N GLU A 137 10.48 9.85 -14.75
CA GLU A 137 10.60 8.79 -13.75
C GLU A 137 11.16 9.35 -12.44
N ALA A 138 10.57 8.94 -11.34
CA ALA A 138 11.03 9.27 -10.00
C ALA A 138 11.20 7.98 -9.17
N GLU A 139 12.18 7.98 -8.29
CA GLU A 139 12.33 6.98 -7.24
C GLU A 139 12.22 7.72 -5.92
N VAL A 140 11.30 7.26 -5.07
CA VAL A 140 10.94 7.93 -3.83
C VAL A 140 11.08 6.95 -2.69
N THR A 141 11.77 7.37 -1.64
CA THR A 141 11.79 6.66 -0.34
C THR A 141 10.94 7.45 0.63
N TYR A 142 10.01 6.77 1.27
CA TYR A 142 9.02 7.39 2.14
C TYR A 142 8.54 6.43 3.23
N THR A 143 7.98 6.97 4.29
CA THR A 143 7.35 6.19 5.36
C THR A 143 5.82 6.21 5.18
N ALA A 144 5.20 5.05 5.19
CA ALA A 144 3.75 4.91 5.12
C ALA A 144 3.24 3.84 6.06
N GLY A 145 2.00 3.99 6.52
CA GLY A 145 1.35 3.07 7.45
C GLY A 145 0.84 3.79 8.69
N ILE A 146 0.37 3.03 9.66
CA ILE A 146 -0.13 3.57 10.92
C ILE A 146 0.96 3.53 12.00
N VAL A 147 1.04 4.56 12.81
CA VAL A 147 1.99 4.61 13.95
C VAL A 147 1.54 3.71 15.09
N THR A 148 0.23 3.68 15.35
CA THR A 148 -0.37 2.85 16.40
C THR A 148 -1.52 2.04 15.85
N VAL A 149 -1.68 0.81 16.31
CA VAL A 149 -2.78 -0.07 15.87
C VAL A 149 -4.10 0.55 16.26
N THR A 150 -4.93 0.87 15.28
CA THR A 150 -6.25 1.46 15.48
C THR A 150 -7.25 0.43 16.02
N ALA A 151 -8.30 0.90 16.69
CA ALA A 151 -9.40 0.03 17.14
C ALA A 151 -10.02 -0.77 15.97
N GLN A 152 -10.12 -0.17 14.79
CA GLN A 152 -10.65 -0.83 13.59
C GLN A 152 -9.83 -2.06 13.21
N LEU A 153 -8.50 -1.98 13.24
CA LEU A 153 -7.63 -3.11 12.95
C LEU A 153 -7.69 -4.18 14.04
N LYS A 154 -7.81 -3.77 15.30
CA LYS A 154 -8.01 -4.70 16.42
C LYS A 154 -9.33 -5.48 16.26
N VAL A 155 -10.42 -4.80 15.89
CA VAL A 155 -11.71 -5.44 15.60
C VAL A 155 -11.59 -6.40 14.42
N ALA A 156 -10.96 -5.98 13.33
CA ALA A 156 -10.75 -6.82 12.15
C ALA A 156 -9.95 -8.09 12.51
N CYS A 157 -8.86 -7.95 13.26
CA CYS A 157 -8.05 -9.06 13.73
C CYS A 157 -8.86 -10.03 14.61
N ALA A 158 -9.58 -9.51 15.62
CA ALA A 158 -10.42 -10.30 16.50
C ALA A 158 -11.52 -11.05 15.73
N GLN A 159 -12.14 -10.41 14.73
CA GLN A 159 -13.17 -11.06 13.91
C GLN A 159 -12.61 -12.23 13.09
N ILE A 160 -11.41 -12.07 12.51
CA ILE A 160 -10.74 -13.17 11.79
C ILE A 160 -10.47 -14.33 12.75
N VAL A 161 -9.99 -14.06 13.96
CA VAL A 161 -9.76 -15.10 14.98
C VAL A 161 -11.06 -15.81 15.35
N LYS A 162 -12.15 -15.07 15.58
CA LYS A 162 -13.48 -15.64 15.86
C LYS A 162 -13.97 -16.52 14.70
N ASN A 163 -13.81 -16.07 13.47
CA ASN A 163 -14.19 -16.84 12.29
C ASN A 163 -13.37 -18.13 12.20
N ALA A 164 -12.07 -18.08 12.52
CA ALA A 164 -11.22 -19.28 12.55
C ALA A 164 -11.62 -20.25 13.65
N GLN A 165 -11.96 -19.77 14.84
CA GLN A 165 -12.41 -20.59 15.97
C GLN A 165 -13.80 -21.21 15.75
N ALA A 166 -14.69 -20.47 15.05
CA ALA A 166 -16.04 -20.94 14.74
C ALA A 166 -16.06 -22.04 13.66
N THR A 167 -14.96 -22.21 12.90
CA THR A 167 -14.84 -23.18 11.82
C THR A 167 -13.97 -24.35 12.30
N PRO A 168 -14.55 -25.44 12.85
CA PRO A 168 -13.80 -26.55 13.48
C PRO A 168 -12.86 -27.29 12.53
N ALA A 169 -13.13 -27.23 11.22
CA ALA A 169 -12.25 -27.72 10.17
C ALA A 169 -12.38 -26.77 8.98
N LEU A 170 -11.29 -26.12 8.61
CA LEU A 170 -11.22 -25.15 7.50
C LEU A 170 -11.72 -25.70 6.14
N ASN A 171 -11.91 -27.01 6.04
CA ASN A 171 -12.31 -27.73 4.82
C ASN A 171 -13.75 -28.26 4.86
N VAL A 172 -14.51 -28.01 5.93
CA VAL A 172 -15.89 -28.53 6.07
C VAL A 172 -16.87 -27.38 5.92
N SER A 173 -17.55 -27.34 4.78
CA SER A 173 -18.63 -26.36 4.53
C SER A 173 -19.95 -26.78 5.14
N MET A 174 -20.15 -28.08 5.36
CA MET A 174 -21.40 -28.63 5.91
C MET A 174 -21.10 -29.88 6.71
N SER A 175 -21.67 -29.97 7.92
CA SER A 175 -21.69 -31.21 8.70
C SER A 175 -23.15 -31.62 8.98
N LYS A 176 -23.49 -32.87 8.67
CA LYS A 176 -24.79 -33.45 8.95
C LYS A 176 -24.65 -34.54 9.99
N LEU A 177 -25.26 -34.32 11.13
CA LEU A 177 -25.33 -35.32 12.19
C LEU A 177 -26.81 -35.61 12.42
N ASP A 178 -27.25 -36.77 11.92
CA ASP A 178 -28.63 -37.25 12.01
C ASP A 178 -29.65 -36.23 11.47
N THR A 179 -30.48 -35.63 12.27
CA THR A 179 -31.48 -34.62 11.89
C THR A 179 -30.95 -33.18 11.98
N MET A 180 -29.78 -32.98 12.57
CA MET A 180 -29.15 -31.65 12.65
C MET A 180 -28.20 -31.43 11.45
N GLN A 181 -28.49 -30.39 10.69
CA GLN A 181 -27.61 -29.87 9.65
C GLN A 181 -26.95 -28.60 10.14
N MET A 182 -25.62 -28.62 10.27
CA MET A 182 -24.84 -27.43 10.58
C MET A 182 -24.12 -26.98 9.31
N GLU A 183 -24.46 -25.79 8.86
CA GLU A 183 -23.78 -25.14 7.76
C GLU A 183 -22.72 -24.21 8.35
N TYR A 184 -21.48 -24.46 8.02
CA TYR A 184 -20.36 -23.63 8.42
C TYR A 184 -20.13 -22.55 7.36
N PHE A 185 -19.50 -21.48 7.74
CA PHE A 185 -19.19 -20.40 6.82
C PHE A 185 -18.55 -20.94 5.55
N ALA A 186 -19.28 -20.88 4.44
CA ALA A 186 -18.78 -21.17 3.09
C ALA A 186 -17.81 -20.09 2.58
N GLY A 187 -17.35 -19.20 3.45
CA GLY A 187 -16.60 -18.01 3.12
C GLY A 187 -15.14 -18.06 3.58
N THR A 188 -14.38 -17.15 3.04
CA THR A 188 -13.02 -16.85 3.49
C THR A 188 -13.04 -16.35 4.94
N LEU A 189 -11.98 -16.61 5.70
CA LEU A 189 -11.81 -16.06 7.07
C LEU A 189 -11.96 -14.52 7.13
N ILE A 190 -11.77 -13.88 6.00
CA ILE A 190 -11.97 -12.43 5.80
C ILE A 190 -13.37 -12.23 5.20
N ASP A 191 -14.35 -11.95 6.05
CA ASP A 191 -15.72 -11.61 5.66
C ASP A 191 -15.83 -10.18 5.10
N ASP A 192 -17.01 -9.82 4.63
CA ASP A 192 -17.24 -8.49 4.03
C ASP A 192 -17.13 -7.35 5.06
N GLY A 193 -17.42 -7.63 6.34
CA GLY A 193 -17.21 -6.70 7.44
C GLY A 193 -15.72 -6.39 7.63
N VAL A 194 -14.89 -7.44 7.69
CA VAL A 194 -13.44 -7.31 7.78
C VAL A 194 -12.87 -6.61 6.55
N ARG A 195 -13.34 -6.96 5.33
CA ARG A 195 -12.92 -6.27 4.09
C ARG A 195 -13.21 -4.78 4.12
N SER A 196 -14.38 -4.41 4.63
CA SER A 196 -14.76 -3.00 4.76
C SER A 196 -13.83 -2.25 5.72
N LEU A 197 -13.46 -2.87 6.85
CA LEU A 197 -12.53 -2.29 7.82
C LEU A 197 -11.11 -2.15 7.26
N LEU A 198 -10.69 -3.08 6.40
CA LEU A 198 -9.34 -3.07 5.81
C LEU A 198 -9.22 -2.21 4.55
N LYS A 199 -10.33 -1.79 3.93
CA LYS A 199 -10.35 -1.02 2.69
C LYS A 199 -9.42 0.20 2.69
N PRO A 200 -9.32 1.04 3.76
CA PRO A 200 -8.43 2.19 3.77
C PRO A 200 -6.93 1.85 3.70
N TYR A 201 -6.57 0.60 4.03
CA TYR A 201 -5.19 0.14 4.13
C TYR A 201 -4.72 -0.66 2.91
N LEU A 202 -5.59 -0.91 1.94
CA LEU A 202 -5.22 -1.60 0.72
C LEU A 202 -4.11 -0.85 -0.03
N ALA A 203 -3.07 -1.59 -0.43
CA ALA A 203 -2.09 -1.07 -1.36
C ALA A 203 -2.73 -0.92 -2.74
N GLU A 204 -2.58 0.26 -3.33
CA GLU A 204 -2.94 0.48 -4.72
C GLU A 204 -1.69 0.21 -5.56
N LYS A 205 -1.84 -0.53 -6.67
CA LYS A 205 -0.74 -0.62 -7.62
C LYS A 205 -0.51 0.77 -8.20
N ALA A 206 0.69 1.31 -8.02
CA ALA A 206 1.17 2.40 -8.85
C ALA A 206 1.12 1.91 -10.30
N GLY A 207 0.35 2.60 -11.13
CA GLY A 207 0.11 2.25 -12.52
C GLY A 207 1.39 2.36 -13.38
#